data_ede84841fc15b8938d11bd9266d5e039
#
_entry.id   ede84841fc15b8938d11bd9266d5e039
#
_cell.length_a   1.000
_cell.length_b   1.000
_cell.length_c   1.000
_cell.angle_alpha   90.00
_cell.angle_beta   90.00
_cell.angle_gamma   90.00
#
_symmetry.space_group_name_H-M   'P 1'
#
loop_
_entity.id
_entity.type
_entity.pdbx_description
1 polymer ?
#
loop_
_entity_poly.entity_id
_entity_poly.type
_entity_poly.pdbx_seq_one_letter_code
_entity_poly.pdbx_strand_id
1 'polypeptide(L)'
;LAKELLNKVFDNKFIQINSRKDLSLESKEKRFPFLVVNEIMGEKLIDVKYEKIWEDAPAPCENHENAYRVISGDFVTTDEGTGVVHTAPTFGADDALAASQANPPVPPLLTKDKSGKPVPLVDLHGKFIDSLKIIGGKYVKNEYYEEDQKPEKSVDVEICILLKEKNRAFKVEKYIHSYPNCWRTDKPILYYPLDSWFIGVSRIREKLVYLNSHINWIPKSTGDKRFSNWLSSANDWNLSRSRYWGIPLPIWRTIDKSETKVIGSVKELKNEIELSLKNRHM
;
A
#
# COMPACT_ATOMS: atom_id res chain seq x y z
N LEU A 1 -17.52 5.12 12.13
CA LEU A 1 -17.56 6.49 11.64
C LEU A 1 -17.09 7.46 12.72
N ALA A 2 -16.15 8.38 12.39
CA ALA A 2 -15.75 9.44 13.33
C ALA A 2 -16.91 10.40 13.57
N LYS A 3 -17.03 10.90 14.80
CA LYS A 3 -18.15 11.77 15.23
C LYS A 3 -18.21 13.06 14.43
N GLU A 4 -17.06 13.66 14.16
CA GLU A 4 -16.90 14.91 13.41
C GLU A 4 -17.39 14.79 11.97
N LEU A 5 -17.37 13.58 11.42
CA LEU A 5 -17.78 13.29 10.04
C LEU A 5 -19.24 12.83 9.90
N LEU A 6 -19.96 12.74 11.03
CA LEU A 6 -21.34 12.25 11.04
C LEU A 6 -22.22 13.01 10.04
N ASN A 7 -22.23 14.34 10.13
CA ASN A 7 -23.05 15.20 9.28
C ASN A 7 -22.58 15.26 7.81
N LYS A 8 -21.34 14.90 7.55
CA LYS A 8 -20.78 14.81 6.19
C LYS A 8 -21.22 13.53 5.48
N VAL A 9 -21.25 12.42 6.21
CA VAL A 9 -21.61 11.11 5.69
C VAL A 9 -23.13 10.98 5.61
N PHE A 10 -23.84 11.39 6.66
CA PHE A 10 -25.30 11.46 6.71
C PHE A 10 -25.75 12.86 6.30
N ASP A 11 -25.82 13.07 5.00
CA ASP A 11 -26.21 14.34 4.38
C ASP A 11 -27.73 14.62 4.52
N ASN A 12 -28.25 15.58 3.77
CA ASN A 12 -29.67 16.00 3.80
C ASN A 12 -30.68 14.90 3.48
N LYS A 13 -30.24 13.75 2.99
CA LYS A 13 -31.10 12.58 2.74
C LYS A 13 -31.36 11.76 3.99
N PHE A 14 -30.67 12.08 5.08
CA PHE A 14 -30.76 11.36 6.33
C PHE A 14 -31.33 12.24 7.44
N ILE A 15 -31.95 11.62 8.43
CA ILE A 15 -32.45 12.26 9.64
C ILE A 15 -32.05 11.46 10.86
N GLN A 16 -31.40 12.13 11.82
CA GLN A 16 -31.07 11.50 13.09
C GLN A 16 -32.33 11.34 13.95
N ILE A 17 -32.51 10.14 14.47
CA ILE A 17 -33.57 9.79 15.41
C ILE A 17 -32.99 9.38 16.75
N ASN A 18 -33.80 9.42 17.82
CA ASN A 18 -33.36 9.16 19.18
C ASN A 18 -33.78 7.77 19.71
N SER A 19 -34.65 7.07 19.01
CA SER A 19 -35.14 5.76 19.42
C SER A 19 -35.20 4.76 18.28
N ARG A 20 -34.93 3.47 18.57
CA ARG A 20 -35.10 2.37 17.60
C ARG A 20 -36.52 2.23 17.11
N LYS A 21 -37.53 2.64 17.90
CA LYS A 21 -38.96 2.60 17.51
C LYS A 21 -39.24 3.55 16.35
N ASP A 22 -38.47 4.62 16.23
CA ASP A 22 -38.62 5.64 15.20
C ASP A 22 -38.01 5.21 13.86
N LEU A 23 -37.24 4.10 13.80
CA LEU A 23 -36.68 3.54 12.57
C LEU A 23 -37.74 3.03 11.58
N SER A 24 -38.92 2.65 12.08
CA SER A 24 -40.04 2.16 11.29
C SER A 24 -40.99 3.27 10.81
N LEU A 25 -40.79 4.51 11.24
CA LEU A 25 -41.59 5.64 10.80
C LEU A 25 -41.15 6.06 9.41
N GLU A 26 -41.99 5.86 8.40
CA GLU A 26 -41.83 6.53 7.11
C GLU A 26 -41.80 8.04 7.37
N SER A 27 -40.63 8.65 7.22
CA SER A 27 -40.52 10.10 7.38
C SER A 27 -41.36 10.74 6.28
N LYS A 28 -42.27 11.63 6.64
CA LYS A 28 -43.06 12.44 5.70
C LYS A 28 -42.20 13.17 4.66
N GLU A 29 -40.91 13.31 4.96
CA GLU A 29 -39.94 14.05 4.15
C GLU A 29 -39.04 13.16 3.26
N LYS A 30 -39.38 11.84 3.11
CA LYS A 30 -38.57 10.88 2.32
C LYS A 30 -37.10 10.82 2.69
N ARG A 31 -36.74 11.10 3.95
CA ARG A 31 -35.38 10.99 4.47
C ARG A 31 -35.17 9.65 5.17
N PHE A 32 -33.98 9.09 5.05
CA PHE A 32 -33.62 7.83 5.71
C PHE A 32 -33.27 8.07 7.18
N PRO A 33 -33.96 7.42 8.14
CA PRO A 33 -33.65 7.57 9.55
C PRO A 33 -32.35 6.86 9.91
N PHE A 34 -31.51 7.48 10.77
CA PHE A 34 -30.38 6.82 11.39
C PHE A 34 -30.32 7.10 12.89
N LEU A 35 -29.74 6.18 13.63
CA LEU A 35 -29.62 6.26 15.08
C LEU A 35 -28.15 6.10 15.49
N VAL A 36 -27.63 7.04 16.29
CA VAL A 36 -26.35 6.89 16.96
C VAL A 36 -26.56 5.95 18.16
N VAL A 37 -26.05 4.74 18.06
CA VAL A 37 -26.26 3.69 19.08
C VAL A 37 -25.30 3.87 20.24
N ASN A 38 -24.04 4.26 19.98
CA ASN A 38 -23.02 4.44 20.98
C ASN A 38 -21.92 5.38 20.49
N GLU A 39 -21.22 6.02 21.41
CA GLU A 39 -20.00 6.78 21.17
C GLU A 39 -18.87 6.12 21.96
N ILE A 40 -17.78 5.77 21.28
CA ILE A 40 -16.62 5.13 21.88
C ILE A 40 -15.32 5.74 21.32
N MET A 41 -14.27 5.67 22.09
CA MET A 41 -12.92 6.04 21.61
C MET A 41 -12.44 5.03 20.56
N GLY A 42 -11.76 5.50 19.52
CA GLY A 42 -11.25 4.67 18.43
C GLY A 42 -10.34 3.53 18.88
N GLU A 43 -9.57 3.75 19.96
CA GLU A 43 -8.72 2.73 20.59
C GLU A 43 -9.49 1.46 20.99
N LYS A 44 -10.75 1.58 21.37
CA LYS A 44 -11.61 0.44 21.71
C LYS A 44 -12.05 -0.39 20.51
N LEU A 45 -11.79 0.09 19.29
CA LEU A 45 -12.04 -0.65 18.06
C LEU A 45 -10.84 -1.49 17.64
N ILE A 46 -9.65 -1.29 18.20
CA ILE A 46 -8.46 -2.06 17.86
C ILE A 46 -8.75 -3.55 18.11
N ASP A 47 -8.32 -4.39 17.18
CA ASP A 47 -8.51 -5.84 17.14
C ASP A 47 -9.97 -6.31 16.93
N VAL A 48 -10.92 -5.42 16.73
CA VAL A 48 -12.26 -5.81 16.28
C VAL A 48 -12.13 -6.45 14.90
N LYS A 49 -12.55 -7.71 14.78
CA LYS A 49 -12.55 -8.46 13.53
C LYS A 49 -13.78 -8.15 12.70
N TYR A 50 -13.63 -8.19 11.38
CA TYR A 50 -14.73 -8.01 10.43
C TYR A 50 -14.65 -9.05 9.30
N GLU A 51 -15.78 -9.30 8.66
CA GLU A 51 -15.88 -10.19 7.50
C GLU A 51 -15.26 -9.52 6.27
N LYS A 52 -14.69 -10.32 5.37
CA LYS A 52 -14.22 -9.82 4.08
C LYS A 52 -15.36 -9.10 3.35
N ILE A 53 -15.08 -7.92 2.82
CA ILE A 53 -16.05 -7.17 2.02
C ILE A 53 -16.39 -7.95 0.74
N TRP A 54 -15.39 -8.58 0.14
CA TRP A 54 -15.51 -9.41 -1.04
C TRP A 54 -15.20 -10.87 -0.72
N GLU A 55 -16.24 -11.68 -0.65
CA GLU A 55 -16.14 -13.09 -0.22
C GLU A 55 -15.27 -13.95 -1.16
N ASP A 56 -15.35 -13.69 -2.48
CA ASP A 56 -14.61 -14.43 -3.50
C ASP A 56 -13.11 -14.06 -3.56
N ALA A 57 -12.69 -12.97 -2.91
CA ALA A 57 -11.28 -12.63 -2.83
C ALA A 57 -10.53 -13.66 -1.98
N PRO A 58 -9.33 -14.12 -2.38
CA PRO A 58 -8.55 -15.02 -1.57
C PRO A 58 -8.18 -14.37 -0.23
N ALA A 59 -7.98 -15.19 0.79
CA ALA A 59 -7.34 -14.76 2.02
C ALA A 59 -5.81 -14.69 1.80
N PRO A 60 -5.07 -13.95 2.64
CA PRO A 60 -3.61 -14.03 2.65
C PRO A 60 -3.14 -15.48 2.77
N CYS A 61 -2.12 -15.85 2.01
CA CYS A 61 -1.62 -17.22 2.01
C CYS A 61 -0.81 -17.59 3.28
N GLU A 62 -0.44 -16.59 4.08
CA GLU A 62 0.28 -16.74 5.34
C GLU A 62 -0.37 -15.86 6.42
N ASN A 63 -0.42 -16.37 7.66
CA ASN A 63 -0.93 -15.66 8.84
C ASN A 63 -2.31 -15.00 8.63
N HIS A 64 -3.18 -15.62 7.85
CA HIS A 64 -4.49 -15.06 7.47
C HIS A 64 -5.39 -14.78 8.67
N GLU A 65 -5.18 -15.42 9.81
CA GLU A 65 -5.90 -15.20 11.07
C GLU A 65 -5.67 -13.80 11.66
N ASN A 66 -4.57 -13.14 11.25
CA ASN A 66 -4.22 -11.78 11.67
C ASN A 66 -4.77 -10.70 10.73
N ALA A 67 -5.38 -11.08 9.60
CA ALA A 67 -6.04 -10.18 8.68
C ALA A 67 -7.46 -9.80 9.14
N TYR A 68 -8.10 -8.88 8.41
CA TYR A 68 -9.51 -8.50 8.59
C TYR A 68 -9.86 -8.02 9.99
N ARG A 69 -9.01 -7.18 10.57
CA ARG A 69 -9.21 -6.54 11.86
C ARG A 69 -8.86 -5.06 11.82
N VAL A 70 -9.38 -4.31 12.78
CA VAL A 70 -9.08 -2.90 12.94
C VAL A 70 -7.70 -2.74 13.58
N ILE A 71 -6.86 -1.88 13.01
CA ILE A 71 -5.54 -1.51 13.53
C ILE A 71 -5.45 0.01 13.68
N SER A 72 -4.51 0.51 14.47
CA SER A 72 -4.21 1.94 14.57
C SER A 72 -3.42 2.40 13.36
N GLY A 73 -3.67 3.64 12.90
CA GLY A 73 -2.92 4.28 11.84
C GLY A 73 -2.86 5.79 12.04
N ASP A 74 -1.66 6.32 12.28
CA ASP A 74 -1.44 7.75 12.60
C ASP A 74 -1.75 8.69 11.42
N PHE A 75 -1.87 8.13 10.20
CA PHE A 75 -2.24 8.87 8.99
C PHE A 75 -3.75 9.05 8.82
N VAL A 76 -4.57 8.44 9.66
CA VAL A 76 -6.03 8.55 9.59
C VAL A 76 -6.47 9.84 10.27
N THR A 77 -7.18 10.69 9.51
CA THR A 77 -7.70 11.98 10.00
C THR A 77 -9.22 11.96 10.11
N THR A 78 -9.77 12.98 10.76
CA THR A 78 -11.21 13.22 10.86
C THR A 78 -11.67 14.39 9.97
N ASP A 79 -10.85 14.80 9.00
CA ASP A 79 -11.16 15.89 8.09
C ASP A 79 -11.97 15.43 6.90
N GLU A 80 -11.72 14.20 6.42
CA GLU A 80 -12.33 13.62 5.23
C GLU A 80 -12.77 12.15 5.47
N GLY A 81 -13.60 11.64 4.55
CA GLY A 81 -14.02 10.25 4.53
C GLY A 81 -14.90 9.86 5.70
N THR A 82 -14.53 8.83 6.42
CA THR A 82 -15.30 8.24 7.53
C THR A 82 -14.55 8.19 8.85
N GLY A 83 -13.26 8.55 8.89
CA GLY A 83 -12.37 8.33 10.03
C GLY A 83 -11.98 6.85 10.23
N VAL A 84 -12.36 5.98 9.29
CA VAL A 84 -11.92 4.58 9.20
C VAL A 84 -11.50 4.34 7.76
N VAL A 85 -10.25 3.92 7.56
CA VAL A 85 -9.64 3.76 6.25
C VAL A 85 -9.37 2.28 5.97
N HIS A 86 -9.68 1.83 4.75
CA HIS A 86 -9.30 0.49 4.31
C HIS A 86 -7.79 0.46 4.04
N THR A 87 -7.09 -0.43 4.73
CA THR A 87 -5.64 -0.59 4.65
C THR A 87 -5.29 -1.73 3.70
N ALA A 88 -4.45 -1.44 2.70
CA ALA A 88 -3.98 -2.39 1.68
C ALA A 88 -2.46 -2.61 1.75
N PRO A 89 -1.94 -3.44 2.66
CA PRO A 89 -0.50 -3.58 2.94
C PRO A 89 0.34 -4.02 1.73
N THR A 90 -0.30 -4.62 0.73
CA THR A 90 0.41 -5.11 -0.48
C THR A 90 0.84 -3.97 -1.41
N PHE A 91 0.08 -2.86 -1.47
CA PHE A 91 0.29 -1.82 -2.48
C PHE A 91 0.51 -0.42 -1.90
N GLY A 92 0.13 -0.16 -0.65
CA GLY A 92 0.35 1.12 0.03
C GLY A 92 1.58 1.06 0.93
N ALA A 93 2.50 2.04 0.84
CA ALA A 93 3.69 2.09 1.69
C ALA A 93 3.33 2.38 3.15
N ASP A 94 2.47 3.37 3.40
CA ASP A 94 2.00 3.71 4.75
C ASP A 94 1.11 2.59 5.31
N ASP A 95 0.31 1.95 4.47
CA ASP A 95 -0.50 0.79 4.81
C ASP A 95 0.38 -0.39 5.24
N ALA A 96 1.45 -0.67 4.48
CA ALA A 96 2.41 -1.72 4.81
C ALA A 96 3.13 -1.44 6.14
N LEU A 97 3.49 -0.17 6.38
CA LEU A 97 4.12 0.24 7.62
C LEU A 97 3.18 0.03 8.80
N ALA A 98 1.94 0.55 8.75
CA ALA A 98 0.94 0.38 9.79
C ALA A 98 0.64 -1.10 10.05
N ALA A 99 0.49 -1.90 8.99
CA ALA A 99 0.26 -3.34 9.09
C ALA A 99 1.42 -4.08 9.78
N SER A 100 2.67 -3.70 9.48
CA SER A 100 3.87 -4.31 10.09
C SER A 100 4.05 -3.93 11.56
N GLN A 101 3.61 -2.75 11.95
CA GLN A 101 3.67 -2.24 13.34
C GLN A 101 2.53 -2.74 14.21
N ALA A 102 1.46 -3.27 13.63
CA ALA A 102 0.35 -3.86 14.37
C ALA A 102 0.82 -5.11 15.16
N ASN A 103 0.18 -5.39 16.28
CA ASN A 103 0.50 -6.55 17.13
C ASN A 103 -0.73 -7.48 17.26
N PRO A 104 -0.68 -8.70 16.70
CA PRO A 104 0.34 -9.23 15.79
C PRO A 104 0.36 -8.48 14.44
N PRO A 105 1.44 -8.55 13.63
CA PRO A 105 1.47 -7.90 12.32
C PRO A 105 0.35 -8.39 11.39
N VAL A 106 -0.21 -7.47 10.60
CA VAL A 106 -1.19 -7.82 9.55
C VAL A 106 -0.45 -8.23 8.28
N PRO A 107 -0.72 -9.43 7.72
CA PRO A 107 -0.03 -9.90 6.55
C PRO A 107 -0.48 -9.15 5.27
N PRO A 108 0.41 -9.03 4.27
CA PRO A 108 0.00 -8.58 2.95
C PRO A 108 -0.95 -9.59 2.29
N LEU A 109 -1.88 -9.11 1.48
CA LEU A 109 -2.79 -9.96 0.71
C LEU A 109 -2.03 -10.54 -0.50
N LEU A 110 -1.39 -11.68 -0.30
CA LEU A 110 -0.73 -12.47 -1.32
C LEU A 110 -1.46 -13.81 -1.51
N THR A 111 -1.50 -14.29 -2.74
CA THR A 111 -1.98 -15.64 -3.08
C THR A 111 -0.84 -16.46 -3.66
N LYS A 112 -1.01 -17.78 -3.77
CA LYS A 112 0.01 -18.65 -4.37
C LYS A 112 -0.25 -18.77 -5.87
N ASP A 113 0.80 -18.57 -6.67
CA ASP A 113 0.78 -18.88 -8.10
C ASP A 113 0.84 -20.41 -8.35
N LYS A 114 0.88 -20.83 -9.62
CA LYS A 114 0.97 -22.25 -10.01
C LYS A 114 2.24 -22.95 -9.51
N SER A 115 3.28 -22.21 -9.17
CA SER A 115 4.54 -22.72 -8.61
C SER A 115 4.54 -22.77 -7.07
N GLY A 116 3.47 -22.27 -6.42
CA GLY A 116 3.36 -22.14 -4.98
C GLY A 116 4.01 -20.89 -4.41
N LYS A 117 4.52 -19.97 -5.25
CA LYS A 117 5.15 -18.72 -4.83
C LYS A 117 4.08 -17.70 -4.46
N PRO A 118 4.24 -16.96 -3.32
CA PRO A 118 3.36 -15.85 -2.97
C PRO A 118 3.46 -14.73 -4.02
N VAL A 119 2.31 -14.30 -4.54
CA VAL A 119 2.18 -13.23 -5.53
C VAL A 119 1.01 -12.31 -5.19
N PRO A 120 1.08 -11.01 -5.53
CA PRO A 120 -0.05 -10.08 -5.39
C PRO A 120 -1.23 -10.48 -6.27
N LEU A 121 -2.41 -9.92 -5.98
CA LEU A 121 -3.62 -10.11 -6.79
C LEU A 121 -3.59 -9.38 -8.13
N VAL A 122 -2.60 -8.55 -8.34
CA VAL A 122 -2.37 -7.80 -9.58
C VAL A 122 -0.98 -8.18 -10.09
N ASP A 123 -0.85 -8.48 -11.37
CA ASP A 123 0.42 -8.83 -12.01
C ASP A 123 1.26 -7.59 -12.38
N LEU A 124 2.46 -7.82 -12.90
CA LEU A 124 3.38 -6.74 -13.33
C LEU A 124 2.87 -5.93 -14.55
N HIS A 125 1.85 -6.41 -15.23
CA HIS A 125 1.17 -5.68 -16.31
C HIS A 125 0.01 -4.83 -15.81
N GLY A 126 -0.31 -4.90 -14.52
CA GLY A 126 -1.44 -4.19 -13.94
C GLY A 126 -2.78 -4.88 -14.18
N LYS A 127 -2.78 -6.21 -14.42
CA LYS A 127 -3.98 -7.02 -14.55
C LYS A 127 -4.25 -7.79 -13.26
N PHE A 128 -5.52 -7.90 -12.92
CA PHE A 128 -5.93 -8.84 -11.90
C PHE A 128 -5.66 -10.28 -12.32
N ILE A 129 -5.23 -11.12 -11.39
CA ILE A 129 -5.00 -12.56 -11.62
C ILE A 129 -6.31 -13.24 -12.04
N ASP A 130 -6.21 -14.24 -12.93
CA ASP A 130 -7.38 -14.91 -13.54
C ASP A 130 -8.27 -15.65 -12.55
N SER A 131 -7.77 -15.98 -11.36
CA SER A 131 -8.54 -16.65 -10.32
C SER A 131 -9.66 -15.80 -9.69
N LEU A 132 -9.66 -14.49 -9.93
CA LEU A 132 -10.72 -13.58 -9.47
C LEU A 132 -11.90 -13.60 -10.45
N LYS A 133 -13.00 -14.26 -10.10
CA LYS A 133 -14.11 -14.62 -10.99
C LYS A 133 -14.65 -13.48 -11.86
N ILE A 134 -14.81 -12.28 -11.33
CA ILE A 134 -15.51 -11.16 -12.02
C ILE A 134 -14.54 -10.21 -12.71
N ILE A 135 -13.38 -9.98 -12.09
CA ILE A 135 -12.40 -8.98 -12.54
C ILE A 135 -11.08 -9.61 -13.02
N GLY A 136 -10.94 -10.94 -12.94
CA GLY A 136 -9.74 -11.65 -13.40
C GLY A 136 -9.41 -11.32 -14.86
N GLY A 137 -8.11 -11.11 -15.13
CA GLY A 137 -7.60 -10.74 -16.44
C GLY A 137 -7.86 -9.29 -16.88
N LYS A 138 -8.67 -8.52 -16.12
CA LYS A 138 -8.92 -7.10 -16.42
C LYS A 138 -7.82 -6.21 -15.84
N TYR A 139 -7.55 -5.09 -16.51
CA TYR A 139 -6.63 -4.09 -15.99
C TYR A 139 -7.25 -3.32 -14.82
N VAL A 140 -6.42 -2.98 -13.82
CA VAL A 140 -6.81 -2.15 -12.68
C VAL A 140 -7.13 -0.70 -13.07
N LYS A 141 -6.60 -0.23 -14.22
CA LYS A 141 -6.83 1.10 -14.76
C LYS A 141 -7.25 1.02 -16.22
N ASN A 142 -8.27 1.79 -16.60
CA ASN A 142 -8.76 1.82 -17.98
C ASN A 142 -7.73 2.37 -18.95
N GLU A 143 -6.81 3.20 -18.49
CA GLU A 143 -5.72 3.81 -19.28
C GLU A 143 -4.67 2.78 -19.75
N TYR A 144 -4.71 1.54 -19.24
CA TYR A 144 -3.80 0.47 -19.66
C TYR A 144 -4.29 -0.29 -20.90
N TYR A 145 -5.59 -0.18 -21.22
CA TYR A 145 -6.12 -0.74 -22.46
C TYR A 145 -5.70 0.09 -23.67
N GLU A 146 -5.65 -0.56 -24.84
CA GLU A 146 -5.67 0.15 -26.10
C GLU A 146 -7.07 0.74 -26.33
N GLU A 147 -7.17 1.83 -27.09
CA GLU A 147 -8.42 2.59 -27.23
C GLU A 147 -9.60 1.76 -27.75
N ASP A 148 -9.33 0.81 -28.69
CA ASP A 148 -10.32 -0.11 -29.26
C ASP A 148 -10.75 -1.26 -28.33
N GLN A 149 -9.99 -1.49 -27.26
CA GLN A 149 -10.23 -2.57 -26.27
C GLN A 149 -10.73 -2.05 -24.95
N LYS A 150 -10.87 -0.74 -24.80
CA LYS A 150 -11.25 -0.09 -23.57
C LYS A 150 -12.68 -0.43 -23.19
N PRO A 151 -12.93 -1.04 -22.01
CA PRO A 151 -14.27 -1.37 -21.59
C PRO A 151 -15.09 -0.10 -21.28
N GLU A 152 -16.40 -0.17 -21.51
CA GLU A 152 -17.35 0.90 -21.18
C GLU A 152 -17.29 1.27 -19.67
N LYS A 153 -17.18 0.24 -18.82
CA LYS A 153 -17.10 0.40 -17.37
C LYS A 153 -15.71 0.03 -16.88
N SER A 154 -15.11 0.90 -16.06
CA SER A 154 -13.87 0.55 -15.36
C SER A 154 -14.14 -0.54 -14.31
N VAL A 155 -13.08 -1.24 -13.92
CA VAL A 155 -13.14 -2.24 -12.84
C VAL A 155 -13.63 -1.61 -11.53
N ASP A 156 -13.26 -0.36 -11.24
CA ASP A 156 -13.76 0.36 -10.06
C ASP A 156 -15.28 0.46 -10.06
N VAL A 157 -15.89 0.77 -11.21
CA VAL A 157 -17.35 0.84 -11.37
C VAL A 157 -17.97 -0.53 -11.24
N GLU A 158 -17.38 -1.57 -11.80
CA GLU A 158 -17.89 -2.94 -11.68
C GLU A 158 -17.86 -3.43 -10.23
N ILE A 159 -16.77 -3.15 -9.48
CA ILE A 159 -16.68 -3.46 -8.05
C ILE A 159 -17.76 -2.71 -7.26
N CYS A 160 -17.97 -1.43 -7.55
CA CYS A 160 -19.01 -0.64 -6.90
C CYS A 160 -20.43 -1.23 -7.16
N ILE A 161 -20.70 -1.67 -8.39
CA ILE A 161 -21.99 -2.33 -8.74
C ILE A 161 -22.14 -3.63 -7.94
N LEU A 162 -21.11 -4.48 -7.96
CA LEU A 162 -21.08 -5.74 -7.24
C LEU A 162 -21.35 -5.57 -5.73
N LEU A 163 -20.71 -4.58 -5.10
CA LEU A 163 -20.89 -4.31 -3.68
C LEU A 163 -22.29 -3.77 -3.37
N LYS A 164 -22.87 -2.97 -4.28
CA LYS A 164 -24.27 -2.52 -4.15
C LYS A 164 -25.25 -3.68 -4.27
N GLU A 165 -25.09 -4.55 -5.26
CA GLU A 165 -25.95 -5.73 -5.46
C GLU A 165 -25.90 -6.68 -4.26
N LYS A 166 -24.73 -6.83 -3.65
CA LYS A 166 -24.56 -7.61 -2.42
C LYS A 166 -24.95 -6.87 -1.14
N ASN A 167 -25.47 -5.64 -1.24
CA ASN A 167 -25.82 -4.78 -0.10
C ASN A 167 -24.62 -4.54 0.88
N ARG A 168 -23.42 -4.44 0.33
CA ARG A 168 -22.17 -4.21 1.07
C ARG A 168 -21.62 -2.77 0.91
N ALA A 169 -22.23 -1.94 0.06
CA ALA A 169 -21.87 -0.54 -0.13
C ALA A 169 -22.96 0.38 0.43
N PHE A 170 -22.64 1.16 1.45
CA PHE A 170 -23.54 2.17 2.01
C PHE A 170 -23.67 3.39 1.09
N LYS A 171 -22.55 3.95 0.63
CA LYS A 171 -22.49 5.13 -0.24
C LYS A 171 -21.33 4.97 -1.22
N VAL A 172 -21.56 5.38 -2.46
CA VAL A 172 -20.52 5.41 -3.50
C VAL A 172 -20.48 6.82 -4.07
N GLU A 173 -19.32 7.45 -4.02
CA GLU A 173 -19.10 8.82 -4.49
C GLU A 173 -17.90 8.86 -5.43
N LYS A 174 -17.92 9.77 -6.40
CA LYS A 174 -16.75 10.06 -7.23
C LYS A 174 -15.81 10.94 -6.46
N TYR A 175 -14.57 10.48 -6.27
CA TYR A 175 -13.51 11.24 -5.65
C TYR A 175 -12.49 11.67 -6.71
N ILE A 176 -12.18 12.98 -6.75
CA ILE A 176 -11.22 13.53 -7.70
C ILE A 176 -10.00 13.99 -6.91
N HIS A 177 -8.86 13.42 -7.24
CA HIS A 177 -7.58 13.76 -6.62
C HIS A 177 -6.45 13.71 -7.65
N SER A 178 -5.30 14.31 -7.32
CA SER A 178 -4.09 14.18 -8.11
C SER A 178 -3.57 12.75 -8.05
N TYR A 179 -3.18 12.20 -9.20
CA TYR A 179 -2.58 10.86 -9.30
C TYR A 179 -1.30 10.91 -10.14
N PRO A 180 -0.22 10.25 -9.71
CA PRO A 180 1.04 10.29 -10.44
C PRO A 180 0.97 9.46 -11.72
N ASN A 181 1.43 10.06 -12.82
CA ASN A 181 1.54 9.42 -14.12
C ASN A 181 3.01 9.18 -14.49
N CYS A 182 3.24 8.16 -15.30
CA CYS A 182 4.54 7.89 -15.88
C CYS A 182 4.86 8.96 -16.93
N TRP A 183 5.93 9.71 -16.72
CA TRP A 183 6.35 10.82 -17.61
C TRP A 183 6.67 10.41 -19.06
N ARG A 184 6.80 9.11 -19.36
CA ARG A 184 7.05 8.60 -20.71
C ARG A 184 5.80 8.15 -21.43
N THR A 185 4.87 7.54 -20.73
CA THR A 185 3.67 6.93 -21.31
C THR A 185 2.41 7.71 -21.00
N ASP A 186 2.52 8.69 -20.10
CA ASP A 186 1.42 9.46 -19.53
C ASP A 186 0.31 8.61 -18.87
N LYS A 187 0.60 7.31 -18.68
CA LYS A 187 -0.31 6.37 -18.02
C LYS A 187 -0.12 6.41 -16.50
N PRO A 188 -1.19 6.18 -15.71
CA PRO A 188 -1.10 6.10 -14.24
C PRO A 188 -0.08 5.06 -13.81
N ILE A 189 0.69 5.34 -12.77
CA ILE A 189 1.60 4.35 -12.17
C ILE A 189 0.87 3.53 -11.11
N LEU A 190 1.37 2.34 -10.82
CA LEU A 190 0.95 1.54 -9.67
C LEU A 190 2.07 1.52 -8.64
N TYR A 191 1.71 1.70 -7.36
CA TYR A 191 2.59 1.35 -6.26
C TYR A 191 2.59 -0.18 -6.17
N TYR A 192 3.74 -0.79 -6.47
CA TYR A 192 3.87 -2.23 -6.58
C TYR A 192 5.05 -2.73 -5.74
N PRO A 193 4.88 -3.78 -4.92
CA PRO A 193 5.98 -4.33 -4.13
C PRO A 193 7.00 -5.00 -5.06
N LEU A 194 8.23 -4.48 -5.06
CA LEU A 194 9.35 -5.03 -5.82
C LEU A 194 10.54 -5.26 -4.90
N ASP A 195 11.15 -6.43 -5.01
CA ASP A 195 12.43 -6.70 -4.35
C ASP A 195 13.48 -5.69 -4.84
N SER A 196 14.08 -4.98 -3.91
CA SER A 196 15.02 -3.91 -4.22
C SER A 196 16.21 -3.91 -3.26
N TRP A 197 17.35 -3.41 -3.73
CA TRP A 197 18.52 -3.20 -2.93
C TRP A 197 18.51 -1.80 -2.34
N PHE A 198 18.74 -1.71 -1.03
CA PHE A 198 18.77 -0.45 -0.31
C PHE A 198 20.11 -0.26 0.42
N ILE A 199 20.57 0.99 0.45
CA ILE A 199 21.57 1.42 1.43
C ILE A 199 20.81 1.89 2.67
N GLY A 200 21.09 1.29 3.84
CA GLY A 200 20.46 1.61 5.12
C GLY A 200 20.91 2.95 5.68
N VAL A 201 20.57 4.05 5.00
CA VAL A 201 20.94 5.42 5.40
C VAL A 201 20.29 5.81 6.73
N SER A 202 19.09 5.33 6.98
CA SER A 202 18.36 5.57 8.24
C SER A 202 19.16 5.14 9.47
N ARG A 203 19.96 4.08 9.36
CA ARG A 203 20.80 3.53 10.44
C ARG A 203 21.96 4.45 10.83
N ILE A 204 22.40 5.32 9.94
CA ILE A 204 23.53 6.22 10.14
C ILE A 204 23.12 7.69 10.16
N ARG A 205 21.83 7.97 10.18
CA ARG A 205 21.23 9.31 10.10
C ARG A 205 21.81 10.27 11.16
N GLU A 206 21.84 9.87 12.40
CA GLU A 206 22.37 10.66 13.51
C GLU A 206 23.86 10.99 13.29
N LYS A 207 24.63 10.00 12.83
CA LYS A 207 26.06 10.22 12.50
C LYS A 207 26.21 11.21 11.34
N LEU A 208 25.36 11.16 10.33
CA LEU A 208 25.37 12.10 9.22
C LEU A 208 25.08 13.53 9.67
N VAL A 209 24.06 13.71 10.53
CA VAL A 209 23.72 15.02 11.11
C VAL A 209 24.89 15.55 11.96
N TYR A 210 25.48 14.70 12.79
CA TYR A 210 26.66 15.05 13.58
C TYR A 210 27.83 15.47 12.72
N LEU A 211 28.19 14.72 11.69
CA LEU A 211 29.29 15.06 10.78
C LEU A 211 28.99 16.36 10.00
N ASN A 212 27.76 16.60 9.59
CA ASN A 212 27.35 17.82 8.93
C ASN A 212 27.60 19.07 9.81
N SER A 213 27.42 18.97 11.12
CA SER A 213 27.64 20.08 12.05
C SER A 213 29.10 20.53 12.15
N HIS A 214 30.05 19.69 11.69
CA HIS A 214 31.49 20.00 11.66
C HIS A 214 31.95 20.57 10.31
N ILE A 215 31.06 20.67 9.32
CA ILE A 215 31.39 21.26 8.01
C ILE A 215 31.22 22.77 8.08
N ASN A 216 32.23 23.50 7.60
CA ASN A 216 32.14 24.95 7.48
C ASN A 216 31.32 25.34 6.23
N TRP A 217 30.02 25.53 6.38
CA TRP A 217 29.14 25.91 5.30
C TRP A 217 29.15 27.44 5.03
N ILE A 218 29.18 27.80 3.75
CA ILE A 218 29.02 29.20 3.32
C ILE A 218 27.88 29.27 2.28
N PRO A 219 26.74 29.88 2.61
CA PRO A 219 26.34 30.42 3.91
C PRO A 219 26.02 29.33 4.94
N LYS A 220 26.28 29.62 6.21
CA LYS A 220 26.09 28.70 7.34
C LYS A 220 24.67 28.11 7.39
N SER A 221 23.66 28.92 7.02
CA SER A 221 22.24 28.50 7.01
C SER A 221 21.96 27.31 6.08
N THR A 222 22.77 27.05 5.06
CA THR A 222 22.62 25.90 4.18
C THR A 222 22.85 24.59 4.93
N GLY A 223 23.90 24.53 5.74
CA GLY A 223 24.24 23.34 6.53
C GLY A 223 23.33 23.18 7.75
N ASP A 224 23.17 24.26 8.55
CA ASP A 224 22.48 24.20 9.83
C ASP A 224 20.96 23.99 9.70
N LYS A 225 20.35 24.44 8.59
CA LYS A 225 18.90 24.34 8.39
C LYS A 225 18.56 23.33 7.30
N ARG A 226 18.73 23.72 6.04
CA ARG A 226 18.23 22.95 4.90
C ARG A 226 18.83 21.55 4.82
N PHE A 227 20.16 21.45 4.85
CA PHE A 227 20.85 20.18 4.69
C PHE A 227 20.73 19.30 5.94
N SER A 228 20.83 19.91 7.15
CA SER A 228 20.62 19.19 8.41
C SER A 228 19.21 18.61 8.51
N ASN A 229 18.18 19.38 8.14
CA ASN A 229 16.79 18.88 8.11
C ASN A 229 16.62 17.74 7.11
N TRP A 230 17.25 17.84 5.93
CA TRP A 230 17.21 16.77 4.94
C TRP A 230 17.90 15.50 5.45
N LEU A 231 19.06 15.62 6.11
CA LEU A 231 19.76 14.48 6.70
C LEU A 231 18.97 13.85 7.84
N SER A 232 18.32 14.65 8.70
CA SER A 232 17.53 14.15 9.82
C SER A 232 16.29 13.39 9.39
N SER A 233 15.77 13.65 8.19
CA SER A 233 14.63 12.95 7.59
C SER A 233 15.02 11.96 6.48
N ALA A 234 16.33 11.72 6.24
CA ALA A 234 16.80 10.86 5.16
C ALA A 234 16.28 9.43 5.29
N ASN A 235 15.68 8.90 4.24
CA ASN A 235 15.22 7.53 4.14
C ASN A 235 16.32 6.63 3.55
N ASP A 236 16.13 5.32 3.66
CA ASP A 236 17.00 4.34 3.01
C ASP A 236 17.02 4.56 1.50
N TRP A 237 18.21 4.48 0.93
CA TRP A 237 18.40 4.78 -0.48
C TRP A 237 18.19 3.55 -1.35
N ASN A 238 17.12 3.54 -2.13
CA ASN A 238 16.84 2.50 -3.12
C ASN A 238 17.83 2.62 -4.31
N LEU A 239 18.66 1.61 -4.49
CA LEU A 239 19.62 1.52 -5.59
C LEU A 239 19.06 0.82 -6.83
N SER A 240 18.01 0.01 -6.67
CA SER A 240 17.47 -0.81 -7.77
C SER A 240 16.81 0.05 -8.85
N ARG A 241 17.07 -0.31 -10.11
CA ARG A 241 16.41 0.27 -11.28
C ARG A 241 16.11 -0.86 -12.25
N SER A 242 14.82 -1.08 -12.54
CA SER A 242 14.35 -2.12 -13.47
C SER A 242 14.33 -1.60 -14.91
N ARG A 243 15.50 -1.20 -15.43
CA ARG A 243 15.62 -0.59 -16.77
C ARG A 243 16.76 -1.17 -17.55
N TYR A 244 16.58 -1.28 -18.86
CA TYR A 244 17.68 -1.47 -19.80
C TYR A 244 18.65 -0.28 -19.72
N TRP A 245 19.93 -0.54 -19.95
CA TRP A 245 21.00 0.46 -19.87
C TRP A 245 21.25 1.01 -18.44
N GLY A 246 20.84 0.29 -17.43
CA GLY A 246 21.28 0.54 -16.06
C GLY A 246 22.70 -0.01 -15.84
N ILE A 247 23.41 0.56 -14.85
CA ILE A 247 24.66 -0.01 -14.35
C ILE A 247 24.28 -1.18 -13.44
N PRO A 248 24.75 -2.43 -13.70
CA PRO A 248 24.50 -3.55 -12.82
C PRO A 248 25.14 -3.33 -11.46
N LEU A 249 24.42 -3.68 -10.40
CA LEU A 249 24.99 -3.68 -9.06
C LEU A 249 25.99 -4.85 -8.94
N PRO A 250 27.20 -4.63 -8.40
CA PRO A 250 28.23 -5.67 -8.28
C PRO A 250 27.91 -6.62 -7.10
N ILE A 251 26.74 -7.21 -7.12
CA ILE A 251 26.21 -8.08 -6.07
C ILE A 251 25.97 -9.47 -6.66
N TRP A 252 26.62 -10.47 -6.08
CA TRP A 252 26.43 -11.89 -6.38
C TRP A 252 25.64 -12.53 -5.26
N ARG A 253 24.68 -13.36 -5.61
CA ARG A 253 23.86 -14.08 -4.65
C ARG A 253 23.64 -15.50 -5.13
N THR A 254 23.70 -16.46 -4.21
CA THR A 254 23.32 -17.84 -4.49
C THR A 254 21.84 -17.97 -4.89
N ILE A 255 21.49 -19.02 -5.63
CA ILE A 255 20.12 -19.25 -6.10
C ILE A 255 19.15 -19.39 -4.92
N ASP A 256 19.57 -20.05 -3.86
CA ASP A 256 18.81 -20.22 -2.61
C ASP A 256 18.82 -18.97 -1.71
N LYS A 257 19.52 -17.90 -2.15
CA LYS A 257 19.66 -16.63 -1.42
C LYS A 257 20.39 -16.75 -0.06
N SER A 258 21.02 -17.86 0.25
CA SER A 258 21.72 -18.06 1.52
C SER A 258 22.97 -17.22 1.66
N GLU A 259 23.66 -16.95 0.56
CA GLU A 259 24.88 -16.14 0.54
C GLU A 259 24.77 -14.96 -0.41
N THR A 260 25.34 -13.84 0.00
CA THR A 260 25.40 -12.61 -0.80
C THR A 260 26.76 -11.98 -0.66
N LYS A 261 27.39 -11.67 -1.79
CA LYS A 261 28.71 -11.02 -1.83
C LYS A 261 28.67 -9.77 -2.71
N VAL A 262 29.18 -8.67 -2.18
CA VAL A 262 29.37 -7.41 -2.90
C VAL A 262 30.82 -7.33 -3.33
N ILE A 263 31.07 -7.10 -4.61
CA ILE A 263 32.43 -7.00 -5.19
C ILE A 263 32.78 -5.53 -5.36
N GLY A 264 33.82 -5.08 -4.68
CA GLY A 264 34.25 -3.69 -4.66
C GLY A 264 35.31 -3.32 -5.70
N SER A 265 35.91 -4.30 -6.39
CA SER A 265 36.96 -4.04 -7.37
C SER A 265 37.14 -5.16 -8.40
N VAL A 266 37.74 -4.82 -9.56
CA VAL A 266 38.08 -5.83 -10.59
C VAL A 266 39.11 -6.83 -10.06
N LYS A 267 40.02 -6.43 -9.19
CA LYS A 267 41.01 -7.33 -8.57
C LYS A 267 40.32 -8.38 -7.68
N GLU A 268 39.33 -7.95 -6.88
CA GLU A 268 38.55 -8.84 -6.03
C GLU A 268 37.76 -9.83 -6.88
N LEU A 269 37.08 -9.35 -7.96
CA LEU A 269 36.33 -10.20 -8.89
C LEU A 269 37.24 -11.29 -9.52
N LYS A 270 38.46 -10.94 -9.96
CA LYS A 270 39.39 -11.92 -10.50
C LYS A 270 39.79 -12.97 -9.48
N ASN A 271 40.08 -12.58 -8.26
CA ASN A 271 40.41 -13.52 -7.18
C ASN A 271 39.27 -14.49 -6.89
N GLU A 272 38.02 -14.00 -6.86
CA GLU A 272 36.83 -14.85 -6.65
C GLU A 272 36.61 -15.86 -7.80
N ILE A 273 36.84 -15.41 -9.04
CA ILE A 273 36.77 -16.29 -10.21
C ILE A 273 37.81 -17.38 -10.12
N GLU A 274 39.05 -17.05 -9.79
CA GLU A 274 40.17 -18.02 -9.63
C GLU A 274 39.90 -19.01 -8.53
N LEU A 275 39.36 -18.58 -7.37
CA LEU A 275 38.96 -19.43 -6.27
C LEU A 275 37.82 -20.39 -6.70
N SER A 276 36.81 -19.89 -7.41
CA SER A 276 35.71 -20.71 -7.92
C SER A 276 36.17 -21.77 -8.90
N LEU A 277 37.12 -21.44 -9.77
CA LEU A 277 37.72 -22.41 -10.70
C LEU A 277 38.51 -23.50 -9.99
N LYS A 278 39.29 -23.15 -8.97
CA LYS A 278 40.02 -24.11 -8.16
C LYS A 278 39.10 -25.08 -7.42
N ASN A 279 38.00 -24.57 -6.87
CA ASN A 279 37.05 -25.40 -6.12
C ASN A 279 36.19 -26.30 -7.00
N ARG A 280 36.10 -26.04 -8.33
CA ARG A 280 35.41 -26.95 -9.27
C ARG A 280 36.21 -28.19 -9.65
N HIS A 281 37.49 -28.19 -9.35
CA HIS A 281 38.40 -29.31 -9.62
C HIS A 281 38.70 -30.18 -8.38
N MET A 282 38.04 -29.88 -7.25
CA MET A 282 37.97 -30.75 -6.08
C MET A 282 36.59 -31.42 -5.97
#